data_f062825090d707fb26bb841bf5339e4c
#
_entry.id   f062825090d707fb26bb841bf5339e4c
#
_cell.length_a   1.000
_cell.length_b   1.000
_cell.length_c   1.000
_cell.angle_alpha   90.00
_cell.angle_beta   90.00
_cell.angle_gamma   90.00
#
_symmetry.space_group_name_H-M   'P 1'
#
loop_
_entity.id
_entity.type
_entity.pdbx_description
1 polymer ?
#
loop_
_entity_poly.entity_id
_entity_poly.type
_entity_poly.pdbx_seq_one_letter_code
_entity_poly.pdbx_strand_id
1 'polypeptide(L)'
;MNMDGKTVLITGSTDGVGRYVAAKLAVAGAKVLIHGRDTSRARALEEEIERARGRAPSFYQADLSSLAETTTLAHAIRAECKQLDVLVSNAGIGSMNGGPARQISRDGHELRFAVNYLAGFVLTHHLLPQLKAAAPSRIVNVASLGQHALDFDDVMITKNYSGSRAHAQSKLAQIMFTIDLASELEGSGVTVNALHPATYMNTTMVRAGGIAPVSTVEQGGEAILHLVSGDDVAGKSGLFFNGLSEAKANPQAYDAAARQRLRELSLDLTGLPPA
;
A
#
# COMPACT_ATOMS: atom_id res chain seq x y z
N MET A 1 -20.45 8.32 1.08
CA MET A 1 -19.20 8.49 0.29
C MET A 1 -19.59 8.84 -1.14
N ASN A 2 -19.16 10.00 -1.63
CA ASN A 2 -19.23 10.39 -3.04
C ASN A 2 -17.82 10.53 -3.57
N MET A 3 -17.50 9.83 -4.67
CA MET A 3 -16.18 9.81 -5.31
C MET A 3 -16.24 10.23 -6.77
N ASP A 4 -17.31 10.91 -7.19
CA ASP A 4 -17.47 11.37 -8.57
C ASP A 4 -16.30 12.30 -8.98
N GLY A 5 -15.72 12.02 -10.14
CA GLY A 5 -14.57 12.75 -10.66
C GLY A 5 -13.22 12.43 -10.01
N LYS A 6 -13.17 11.58 -8.98
CA LYS A 6 -11.93 11.18 -8.32
C LYS A 6 -11.24 10.02 -9.02
N THR A 7 -9.93 10.10 -9.18
CA THR A 7 -9.08 9.01 -9.70
C THR A 7 -8.36 8.34 -8.54
N VAL A 8 -8.53 7.02 -8.40
CA VAL A 8 -7.98 6.22 -7.29
C VAL A 8 -7.17 5.05 -7.81
N LEU A 9 -5.90 4.95 -7.45
CA LEU A 9 -5.06 3.77 -7.69
C LEU A 9 -5.06 2.87 -6.44
N ILE A 10 -5.31 1.57 -6.64
CA ILE A 10 -5.24 0.58 -5.58
C ILE A 10 -4.32 -0.55 -5.99
N THR A 11 -3.19 -0.73 -5.31
CA THR A 11 -2.31 -1.86 -5.57
C THR A 11 -2.87 -3.14 -4.93
N GLY A 12 -2.72 -4.30 -5.63
CA GLY A 12 -3.25 -5.57 -5.15
C GLY A 12 -4.78 -5.60 -5.07
N SER A 13 -5.45 -4.97 -6.03
CA SER A 13 -6.91 -4.81 -6.05
C SER A 13 -7.67 -5.93 -6.77
N THR A 14 -7.00 -7.00 -7.20
CA THR A 14 -7.66 -8.13 -7.89
C THR A 14 -8.14 -9.23 -6.93
N ASP A 15 -7.81 -9.13 -5.63
CA ASP A 15 -8.20 -10.11 -4.60
C ASP A 15 -8.37 -9.44 -3.22
N GLY A 16 -9.02 -10.17 -2.30
CA GLY A 16 -9.15 -9.80 -0.89
C GLY A 16 -9.71 -8.40 -0.64
N VAL A 17 -9.14 -7.71 0.33
CA VAL A 17 -9.62 -6.38 0.75
C VAL A 17 -9.43 -5.32 -0.33
N GLY A 18 -8.36 -5.40 -1.13
CA GLY A 18 -8.14 -4.48 -2.25
C GLY A 18 -9.25 -4.56 -3.30
N ARG A 19 -9.72 -5.78 -3.64
CA ARG A 19 -10.86 -5.99 -4.53
C ARG A 19 -12.14 -5.36 -3.98
N TYR A 20 -12.42 -5.59 -2.70
CA TYR A 20 -13.58 -5.01 -2.03
C TYR A 20 -13.56 -3.47 -2.12
N VAL A 21 -12.44 -2.86 -1.76
CA VAL A 21 -12.27 -1.39 -1.80
C VAL A 21 -12.43 -0.86 -3.22
N ALA A 22 -11.83 -1.52 -4.22
CA ALA A 22 -11.93 -1.13 -5.62
C ALA A 22 -13.39 -1.14 -6.11
N ALA A 23 -14.14 -2.21 -5.84
CA ALA A 23 -15.55 -2.30 -6.21
C ALA A 23 -16.40 -1.22 -5.53
N LYS A 24 -16.19 -0.97 -4.23
CA LYS A 24 -16.90 0.07 -3.48
C LYS A 24 -16.64 1.48 -4.00
N LEU A 25 -15.37 1.81 -4.27
CA LEU A 25 -15.00 3.12 -4.81
C LEU A 25 -15.55 3.33 -6.23
N ALA A 26 -15.51 2.29 -7.07
CA ALA A 26 -16.14 2.37 -8.39
C ALA A 26 -17.65 2.63 -8.28
N VAL A 27 -18.37 1.92 -7.41
CA VAL A 27 -19.80 2.16 -7.15
C VAL A 27 -20.06 3.58 -6.64
N ALA A 28 -19.13 4.14 -5.87
CA ALA A 28 -19.22 5.52 -5.36
C ALA A 28 -18.89 6.61 -6.42
N GLY A 29 -18.52 6.24 -7.66
CA GLY A 29 -18.29 7.17 -8.76
C GLY A 29 -16.82 7.36 -9.16
N ALA A 30 -15.85 6.77 -8.44
CA ALA A 30 -14.45 6.94 -8.76
C ALA A 30 -14.05 6.31 -10.11
N LYS A 31 -13.09 6.95 -10.80
CA LYS A 31 -12.25 6.29 -11.79
C LYS A 31 -11.24 5.43 -11.05
N VAL A 32 -11.46 4.12 -11.01
CA VAL A 32 -10.57 3.20 -10.30
C VAL A 32 -9.52 2.64 -11.26
N LEU A 33 -8.25 2.74 -10.86
CA LEU A 33 -7.11 2.11 -11.50
C LEU A 33 -6.76 0.87 -10.67
N ILE A 34 -6.99 -0.31 -11.22
CA ILE A 34 -6.75 -1.57 -10.54
C ILE A 34 -5.41 -2.18 -10.94
N HIS A 35 -4.75 -2.78 -9.98
CA HIS A 35 -3.44 -3.41 -10.17
C HIS A 35 -3.40 -4.81 -9.58
N GLY A 36 -2.75 -5.74 -10.27
CA GLY A 36 -2.51 -7.10 -9.82
C GLY A 36 -1.64 -7.89 -10.80
N ARG A 37 -1.32 -9.14 -10.45
CA ARG A 37 -0.53 -10.03 -11.29
C ARG A 37 -1.40 -10.99 -12.12
N ASP A 38 -2.60 -11.29 -11.64
CA ASP A 38 -3.51 -12.28 -12.21
C ASP A 38 -4.54 -11.59 -13.09
N THR A 39 -4.41 -11.78 -14.40
CA THR A 39 -5.29 -11.20 -15.42
C THR A 39 -6.71 -11.77 -15.38
N SER A 40 -6.88 -13.03 -14.95
CA SER A 40 -8.21 -13.65 -14.85
C SER A 40 -9.02 -13.02 -13.71
N ARG A 41 -8.38 -12.80 -12.55
CA ARG A 41 -9.01 -12.09 -11.42
C ARG A 41 -9.28 -10.63 -11.76
N ALA A 42 -8.39 -9.98 -12.49
CA ALA A 42 -8.58 -8.61 -12.96
C ALA A 42 -9.82 -8.53 -13.85
N ARG A 43 -9.94 -9.39 -14.87
CA ARG A 43 -11.10 -9.44 -15.78
C ARG A 43 -12.41 -9.65 -15.02
N ALA A 44 -12.43 -10.56 -14.04
CA ALA A 44 -13.63 -10.78 -13.22
C ALA A 44 -14.04 -9.53 -12.43
N LEU A 45 -13.08 -8.73 -11.96
CA LEU A 45 -13.37 -7.46 -11.29
C LEU A 45 -13.79 -6.37 -12.28
N GLU A 46 -13.16 -6.31 -13.46
CA GLU A 46 -13.56 -5.38 -14.54
C GLU A 46 -15.02 -5.59 -14.93
N GLU A 47 -15.42 -6.84 -15.18
CA GLU A 47 -16.80 -7.22 -15.52
C GLU A 47 -17.80 -6.90 -14.39
N GLU A 48 -17.39 -7.08 -13.13
CA GLU A 48 -18.22 -6.73 -11.97
C GLU A 48 -18.47 -5.22 -11.90
N ILE A 49 -17.42 -4.43 -12.03
CA ILE A 49 -17.50 -2.96 -11.99
C ILE A 49 -18.26 -2.42 -13.19
N GLU A 50 -18.00 -2.96 -14.38
CA GLU A 50 -18.68 -2.54 -15.60
C GLU A 50 -20.19 -2.79 -15.53
N ARG A 51 -20.61 -3.95 -15.03
CA ARG A 51 -22.04 -4.25 -14.79
C ARG A 51 -22.69 -3.29 -13.80
N ALA A 52 -21.95 -2.86 -12.77
CA ALA A 52 -22.46 -1.96 -11.74
C ALA A 52 -22.48 -0.49 -12.16
N ARG A 53 -21.56 -0.06 -13.05
CA ARG A 53 -21.31 1.35 -13.38
C ARG A 53 -21.36 1.70 -14.86
N GLY A 54 -21.51 0.71 -15.73
CA GLY A 54 -21.49 0.90 -17.20
C GLY A 54 -20.09 1.25 -17.75
N ARG A 55 -19.04 1.19 -16.93
CA ARG A 55 -17.66 1.47 -17.33
C ARG A 55 -16.68 0.57 -16.58
N ALA A 56 -15.83 -0.13 -17.32
CA ALA A 56 -14.75 -0.92 -16.75
C ALA A 56 -13.64 -0.02 -16.14
N PRO A 57 -12.96 -0.47 -15.07
CA PRO A 57 -11.76 0.19 -14.56
C PRO A 57 -10.57 -0.02 -15.52
N SER A 58 -9.51 0.80 -15.37
CA SER A 58 -8.23 0.54 -16.05
C SER A 58 -7.42 -0.48 -15.25
N PHE A 59 -7.01 -1.59 -15.90
CA PHE A 59 -6.17 -2.60 -15.26
C PHE A 59 -4.70 -2.45 -15.67
N TYR A 60 -3.83 -2.55 -14.68
CA TYR A 60 -2.38 -2.55 -14.82
C TYR A 60 -1.79 -3.82 -14.26
N GLN A 61 -1.16 -4.63 -15.11
CA GLN A 61 -0.44 -5.82 -14.69
C GLN A 61 1.00 -5.45 -14.34
N ALA A 62 1.46 -5.79 -13.13
CA ALA A 62 2.86 -5.68 -12.73
C ALA A 62 3.16 -6.63 -11.56
N ASP A 63 4.40 -7.11 -11.47
CA ASP A 63 4.93 -7.80 -10.31
C ASP A 63 5.75 -6.83 -9.44
N LEU A 64 5.21 -6.47 -8.29
CA LEU A 64 5.87 -5.55 -7.35
C LEU A 64 7.12 -6.13 -6.68
N SER A 65 7.49 -7.37 -6.97
CA SER A 65 8.81 -7.91 -6.63
C SER A 65 9.92 -7.45 -7.59
N SER A 66 9.57 -6.63 -8.59
CA SER A 66 10.50 -6.02 -9.55
C SER A 66 10.38 -4.51 -9.50
N LEU A 67 11.46 -3.82 -9.17
CA LEU A 67 11.53 -2.35 -9.18
C LEU A 67 11.32 -1.81 -10.60
N ALA A 68 11.83 -2.49 -11.61
CA ALA A 68 11.65 -2.12 -13.01
C ALA A 68 10.17 -2.20 -13.44
N GLU A 69 9.44 -3.28 -13.09
CA GLU A 69 8.01 -3.39 -13.36
C GLU A 69 7.20 -2.35 -12.57
N THR A 70 7.58 -2.08 -11.32
CA THR A 70 6.95 -1.05 -10.49
C THR A 70 7.13 0.35 -11.10
N THR A 71 8.31 0.66 -11.61
CA THR A 71 8.59 1.92 -12.31
C THR A 71 7.80 2.03 -13.62
N THR A 72 7.74 0.94 -14.40
CA THR A 72 6.94 0.87 -15.63
C THR A 72 5.46 1.10 -15.34
N LEU A 73 4.93 0.48 -14.28
CA LEU A 73 3.56 0.71 -13.80
C LEU A 73 3.30 2.20 -13.50
N ALA A 74 4.20 2.84 -12.75
CA ALA A 74 4.08 4.26 -12.43
C ALA A 74 4.07 5.13 -13.69
N HIS A 75 4.94 4.84 -14.65
CA HIS A 75 5.00 5.57 -15.92
C HIS A 75 3.74 5.39 -16.77
N ALA A 76 3.18 4.18 -16.83
CA ALA A 76 1.92 3.92 -17.53
C ALA A 76 0.76 4.72 -16.91
N ILE A 77 0.67 4.76 -15.57
CA ILE A 77 -0.35 5.55 -14.87
C ILE A 77 -0.16 7.05 -15.14
N ARG A 78 1.07 7.56 -15.09
CA ARG A 78 1.37 8.97 -15.40
C ARG A 78 0.99 9.37 -16.82
N ALA A 79 1.15 8.47 -17.79
CA ALA A 79 0.76 8.70 -19.18
C ALA A 79 -0.76 8.82 -19.34
N GLU A 80 -1.52 8.04 -18.58
CA GLU A 80 -2.99 8.03 -18.64
C GLU A 80 -3.64 9.12 -17.77
N CYS A 81 -3.05 9.41 -16.60
CA CYS A 81 -3.67 10.27 -15.59
C CYS A 81 -2.80 11.49 -15.28
N LYS A 82 -3.33 12.68 -15.54
CA LYS A 82 -2.70 13.94 -15.14
C LYS A 82 -2.79 14.20 -13.64
N GLN A 83 -3.83 13.66 -13.01
CA GLN A 83 -4.16 13.85 -11.59
C GLN A 83 -4.50 12.50 -10.98
N LEU A 84 -4.05 12.28 -9.73
CA LEU A 84 -4.34 11.11 -8.91
C LEU A 84 -4.81 11.60 -7.55
N ASP A 85 -6.09 11.41 -7.24
CA ASP A 85 -6.67 11.89 -5.98
C ASP A 85 -6.30 11.00 -4.79
N VAL A 86 -6.21 9.68 -5.02
CA VAL A 86 -5.87 8.74 -3.95
C VAL A 86 -4.94 7.63 -4.46
N LEU A 87 -3.88 7.37 -3.69
CA LEU A 87 -3.03 6.18 -3.83
C LEU A 87 -3.25 5.27 -2.62
N VAL A 88 -3.75 4.05 -2.85
CA VAL A 88 -3.86 3.01 -1.82
C VAL A 88 -2.77 1.96 -2.04
N SER A 89 -1.70 2.00 -1.25
CA SER A 89 -0.64 1.00 -1.21
C SER A 89 -1.09 -0.21 -0.39
N ASN A 90 -1.88 -1.11 -1.03
CA ASN A 90 -2.51 -2.25 -0.38
C ASN A 90 -1.81 -3.59 -0.68
N ALA A 91 -1.15 -3.73 -1.84
CA ALA A 91 -0.46 -4.97 -2.18
C ALA A 91 0.51 -5.42 -1.10
N GLY A 92 0.54 -6.72 -0.81
CA GLY A 92 1.45 -7.25 0.19
C GLY A 92 1.51 -8.77 0.21
N ILE A 93 2.56 -9.28 0.84
CA ILE A 93 2.79 -10.70 1.11
C ILE A 93 2.69 -10.93 2.62
N GLY A 94 1.89 -11.90 3.03
CA GLY A 94 1.70 -12.24 4.44
C GLY A 94 2.91 -12.97 5.06
N SER A 95 2.92 -13.05 6.39
CA SER A 95 4.00 -13.66 7.17
C SER A 95 4.24 -15.14 6.86
N MET A 96 3.18 -15.88 6.59
CA MET A 96 3.21 -17.33 6.35
C MET A 96 3.22 -17.70 4.86
N ASN A 97 3.06 -16.73 3.96
CA ASN A 97 3.02 -17.00 2.52
C ASN A 97 4.46 -17.19 1.98
N GLY A 98 4.66 -18.20 1.13
CA GLY A 98 5.94 -18.48 0.52
C GLY A 98 6.83 -19.46 1.30
N GLY A 99 6.33 -20.06 2.40
CA GLY A 99 7.05 -21.07 3.19
C GLY A 99 8.09 -20.48 4.14
N PRO A 100 8.89 -21.36 4.82
CA PRO A 100 9.81 -20.94 5.86
C PRO A 100 11.15 -20.35 5.33
N ALA A 101 11.48 -20.63 4.07
CA ALA A 101 12.73 -20.17 3.48
C ALA A 101 12.69 -18.68 3.15
N ARG A 102 13.83 -18.02 3.27
CA ARG A 102 14.03 -16.65 2.80
C ARG A 102 13.88 -16.59 1.29
N GLN A 103 12.97 -15.76 0.81
CA GLN A 103 12.80 -15.48 -0.60
C GLN A 103 13.33 -14.09 -0.93
N ILE A 104 13.81 -13.93 -2.15
CA ILE A 104 14.33 -12.65 -2.66
C ILE A 104 13.50 -12.17 -3.85
N SER A 105 13.41 -10.88 -4.02
CA SER A 105 12.83 -10.20 -5.18
C SER A 105 13.72 -10.36 -6.41
N ARG A 106 13.25 -9.91 -7.57
CA ARG A 106 14.08 -9.90 -8.80
C ARG A 106 15.30 -8.99 -8.69
N ASP A 107 15.24 -7.99 -7.81
CA ASP A 107 16.33 -7.04 -7.55
C ASP A 107 17.23 -7.48 -6.40
N GLY A 108 17.06 -8.71 -5.85
CA GLY A 108 17.91 -9.28 -4.80
C GLY A 108 17.54 -8.90 -3.36
N HIS A 109 16.44 -8.17 -3.15
CA HIS A 109 15.98 -7.75 -1.82
C HIS A 109 15.12 -8.84 -1.16
N GLU A 110 15.02 -8.82 0.19
CA GLU A 110 14.07 -9.71 0.89
C GLU A 110 12.65 -9.45 0.32
N LEU A 111 11.93 -10.51 0.00
CA LEU A 111 10.74 -10.43 -0.83
C LEU A 111 9.61 -9.61 -0.19
N ARG A 112 9.41 -9.72 1.14
CA ARG A 112 8.37 -8.94 1.84
C ARG A 112 8.75 -7.47 1.96
N PHE A 113 10.03 -7.19 2.21
CA PHE A 113 10.54 -5.82 2.21
C PHE A 113 10.38 -5.17 0.83
N ALA A 114 10.70 -5.90 -0.23
CA ALA A 114 10.53 -5.43 -1.61
C ALA A 114 9.06 -5.13 -1.93
N VAL A 115 8.16 -6.10 -1.75
CA VAL A 115 6.75 -5.99 -2.18
C VAL A 115 5.93 -5.12 -1.24
N ASN A 116 6.07 -5.30 0.07
CA ASN A 116 5.23 -4.59 1.03
C ASN A 116 5.68 -3.13 1.22
N TYR A 117 6.96 -2.83 1.03
CA TYR A 117 7.52 -1.52 1.34
C TYR A 117 8.14 -0.82 0.12
N LEU A 118 9.24 -1.37 -0.47
CA LEU A 118 9.98 -0.66 -1.53
C LEU A 118 9.12 -0.35 -2.76
N ALA A 119 8.23 -1.26 -3.16
CA ALA A 119 7.32 -1.02 -4.27
C ALA A 119 6.40 0.20 -4.02
N GLY A 120 5.85 0.32 -2.81
CA GLY A 120 5.05 1.48 -2.41
C GLY A 120 5.88 2.77 -2.38
N PHE A 121 7.12 2.70 -1.92
CA PHE A 121 8.07 3.81 -1.95
C PHE A 121 8.33 4.31 -3.39
N VAL A 122 8.67 3.39 -4.31
CA VAL A 122 8.91 3.70 -5.73
C VAL A 122 7.67 4.28 -6.41
N LEU A 123 6.51 3.63 -6.24
CA LEU A 123 5.24 4.12 -6.80
C LEU A 123 4.93 5.53 -6.31
N THR A 124 5.03 5.75 -5.02
CA THR A 124 4.76 7.06 -4.43
C THR A 124 5.70 8.12 -4.99
N HIS A 125 7.01 7.84 -5.03
CA HIS A 125 8.01 8.78 -5.57
C HIS A 125 7.67 9.21 -7.00
N HIS A 126 7.35 8.25 -7.88
CA HIS A 126 7.02 8.55 -9.27
C HIS A 126 5.65 9.22 -9.45
N LEU A 127 4.68 8.98 -8.57
CA LEU A 127 3.31 9.51 -8.67
C LEU A 127 3.06 10.79 -7.86
N LEU A 128 4.05 11.27 -7.09
CA LEU A 128 3.93 12.53 -6.34
C LEU A 128 3.50 13.73 -7.19
N PRO A 129 3.99 13.93 -8.43
CA PRO A 129 3.50 15.04 -9.26
C PRO A 129 2.00 14.98 -9.52
N GLN A 130 1.44 13.78 -9.78
CA GLN A 130 0.01 13.59 -10.02
C GLN A 130 -0.82 13.78 -8.75
N LEU A 131 -0.30 13.35 -7.59
CA LEU A 131 -0.92 13.55 -6.29
C LEU A 131 -0.93 15.04 -5.92
N LYS A 132 0.18 15.75 -6.09
CA LYS A 132 0.26 17.19 -5.87
C LYS A 132 -0.68 17.99 -6.81
N ALA A 133 -0.80 17.55 -8.08
CA ALA A 133 -1.70 18.17 -9.05
C ALA A 133 -3.20 17.95 -8.73
N ALA A 134 -3.54 16.91 -7.95
CA ALA A 134 -4.90 16.62 -7.52
C ALA A 134 -5.23 17.15 -6.12
N ALA A 135 -4.33 17.89 -5.48
CA ALA A 135 -4.55 18.33 -4.10
C ALA A 135 -5.90 19.06 -3.91
N PRO A 136 -6.65 18.75 -2.85
CA PRO A 136 -6.33 17.85 -1.76
C PRO A 136 -6.40 16.37 -2.17
N SER A 137 -5.31 15.64 -1.91
CA SER A 137 -5.15 14.22 -2.27
C SER A 137 -4.65 13.39 -1.09
N ARG A 138 -4.76 12.04 -1.20
CA ARG A 138 -4.48 11.16 -0.08
C ARG A 138 -3.61 9.97 -0.48
N ILE A 139 -2.65 9.61 0.38
CA ILE A 139 -1.89 8.37 0.31
C ILE A 139 -2.30 7.51 1.51
N VAL A 140 -2.73 6.28 1.25
CA VAL A 140 -3.16 5.32 2.28
C VAL A 140 -2.28 4.09 2.20
N ASN A 141 -1.45 3.87 3.21
CA ASN A 141 -0.57 2.71 3.31
C ASN A 141 -1.20 1.62 4.17
N VAL A 142 -1.52 0.47 3.58
CA VAL A 142 -2.10 -0.67 4.29
C VAL A 142 -1.00 -1.44 5.01
N ALA A 143 -0.75 -1.06 6.25
CA ALA A 143 0.26 -1.62 7.13
C ALA A 143 -0.28 -2.79 7.99
N SER A 144 0.16 -2.92 9.25
CA SER A 144 -0.27 -3.97 10.18
C SER A 144 -0.04 -3.55 11.64
N LEU A 145 -0.75 -4.21 12.57
CA LEU A 145 -0.40 -4.21 14.00
C LEU A 145 0.84 -5.09 14.28
N GLY A 146 1.10 -6.10 13.44
CA GLY A 146 2.31 -6.90 13.50
C GLY A 146 3.51 -6.08 13.03
N GLN A 147 4.19 -5.43 13.97
CA GLN A 147 5.32 -4.55 13.75
C GLN A 147 6.54 -5.05 14.54
N HIS A 148 7.71 -4.98 13.93
CA HIS A 148 9.00 -5.27 14.57
C HIS A 148 10.00 -4.21 14.14
N ALA A 149 10.80 -3.72 15.09
CA ALA A 149 11.85 -2.74 14.80
C ALA A 149 12.79 -3.23 13.69
N LEU A 150 13.15 -2.33 12.78
CA LEU A 150 14.12 -2.62 11.73
C LEU A 150 15.50 -2.75 12.36
N ASP A 151 16.16 -3.84 12.00
CA ASP A 151 17.58 -4.02 12.25
C ASP A 151 18.33 -3.44 11.06
N PHE A 152 18.83 -2.23 11.21
CA PHE A 152 19.52 -1.55 10.11
C PHE A 152 20.88 -2.16 9.75
N ASP A 153 21.40 -3.06 10.55
CA ASP A 153 22.63 -3.79 10.22
C ASP A 153 22.35 -5.06 9.40
N ASP A 154 21.07 -5.53 9.38
CA ASP A 154 20.60 -6.65 8.57
C ASP A 154 19.11 -6.48 8.19
N VAL A 155 18.76 -5.37 7.52
CA VAL A 155 17.36 -5.08 7.08
C VAL A 155 16.82 -6.19 6.19
N MET A 156 17.66 -6.84 5.40
CA MET A 156 17.30 -7.94 4.51
C MET A 156 17.19 -9.29 5.22
N ILE A 157 17.40 -9.34 6.53
CA ILE A 157 17.29 -10.53 7.38
C ILE A 157 18.04 -11.72 6.77
N THR A 158 19.34 -11.53 6.53
CA THR A 158 20.20 -12.55 5.96
C THR A 158 20.56 -13.62 6.99
N LYS A 159 20.47 -13.29 8.28
CA LYS A 159 20.74 -14.17 9.41
C LYS A 159 19.46 -14.47 10.19
N ASN A 160 19.30 -15.73 10.64
CA ASN A 160 18.17 -16.15 11.48
C ASN A 160 16.81 -15.71 10.90
N TYR A 161 16.59 -16.01 9.63
CA TYR A 161 15.39 -15.59 8.90
C TYR A 161 14.10 -16.10 9.54
N SER A 162 13.12 -15.22 9.57
CA SER A 162 11.73 -15.54 9.93
C SER A 162 10.77 -14.74 9.04
N GLY A 163 9.86 -15.42 8.36
CA GLY A 163 8.83 -14.77 7.54
C GLY A 163 7.94 -13.81 8.34
N SER A 164 7.70 -14.13 9.62
CA SER A 164 6.96 -13.24 10.53
C SER A 164 7.75 -11.97 10.85
N ARG A 165 9.06 -12.08 11.12
CA ARG A 165 9.93 -10.92 11.34
C ARG A 165 10.02 -10.07 10.07
N ALA A 166 10.23 -10.69 8.92
CA ALA A 166 10.33 -9.99 7.63
C ALA A 166 9.03 -9.22 7.31
N HIS A 167 7.87 -9.86 7.50
CA HIS A 167 6.58 -9.19 7.36
C HIS A 167 6.46 -8.02 8.35
N ALA A 168 6.74 -8.24 9.62
CA ALA A 168 6.58 -7.23 10.66
C ALA A 168 7.52 -6.02 10.47
N GLN A 169 8.78 -6.25 10.05
CA GLN A 169 9.71 -5.18 9.68
C GLN A 169 9.24 -4.40 8.45
N SER A 170 8.77 -5.09 7.39
CA SER A 170 8.25 -4.43 6.20
C SER A 170 7.03 -3.56 6.49
N LYS A 171 6.17 -3.98 7.43
CA LYS A 171 4.99 -3.20 7.85
C LYS A 171 5.35 -2.00 8.72
N LEU A 172 6.38 -2.13 9.56
CA LEU A 172 6.91 -0.96 10.27
C LEU A 172 7.58 0.03 9.31
N ALA A 173 8.33 -0.45 8.32
CA ALA A 173 8.93 0.41 7.30
C ALA A 173 7.87 1.25 6.55
N GLN A 174 6.70 0.68 6.23
CA GLN A 174 5.57 1.44 5.65
C GLN A 174 5.08 2.56 6.56
N ILE A 175 5.00 2.32 7.88
CA ILE A 175 4.57 3.33 8.85
C ILE A 175 5.63 4.41 9.02
N MET A 176 6.90 4.03 9.12
CA MET A 176 8.02 4.98 9.18
C MET A 176 8.03 5.89 7.95
N PHE A 177 7.88 5.33 6.75
CA PHE A 177 7.75 6.06 5.50
C PHE A 177 6.53 7.00 5.50
N THR A 178 5.39 6.55 6.03
CA THR A 178 4.18 7.37 6.14
C THR A 178 4.44 8.64 6.95
N ILE A 179 5.08 8.52 8.12
CA ILE A 179 5.36 9.66 9.01
C ILE A 179 6.41 10.59 8.38
N ASP A 180 7.42 10.02 7.77
CA ASP A 180 8.50 10.76 7.12
C ASP A 180 7.99 11.57 5.92
N LEU A 181 7.25 10.91 5.01
CA LEU A 181 6.68 11.54 3.83
C LEU A 181 5.60 12.59 4.19
N ALA A 182 4.83 12.36 5.26
CA ALA A 182 3.86 13.35 5.74
C ALA A 182 4.54 14.66 6.15
N SER A 183 5.70 14.58 6.81
CA SER A 183 6.50 15.76 7.17
C SER A 183 7.07 16.47 5.93
N GLU A 184 7.54 15.69 4.95
CA GLU A 184 8.07 16.25 3.68
C GLU A 184 6.99 16.96 2.86
N LEU A 185 5.75 16.46 2.90
CA LEU A 185 4.61 16.99 2.13
C LEU A 185 3.79 18.02 2.89
N GLU A 186 4.25 18.52 4.03
CA GLU A 186 3.54 19.56 4.79
C GLU A 186 3.27 20.78 3.90
N GLY A 187 2.03 21.29 3.94
CA GLY A 187 1.59 22.41 3.11
C GLY A 187 1.32 22.10 1.64
N SER A 188 1.62 20.90 1.14
CA SER A 188 1.37 20.52 -0.27
C SER A 188 -0.08 20.19 -0.60
N GLY A 189 -0.92 19.98 0.42
CA GLY A 189 -2.29 19.48 0.26
C GLY A 189 -2.38 17.97 0.04
N VAL A 190 -1.26 17.23 0.10
CA VAL A 190 -1.22 15.76 0.06
C VAL A 190 -1.11 15.22 1.48
N THR A 191 -2.04 14.37 1.91
CA THR A 191 -1.99 13.70 3.22
C THR A 191 -1.53 12.26 3.08
N VAL A 192 -0.79 11.76 4.06
CA VAL A 192 -0.24 10.40 4.07
C VAL A 192 -0.56 9.74 5.41
N ASN A 193 -1.32 8.65 5.39
CA ASN A 193 -1.67 7.89 6.60
C ASN A 193 -1.48 6.40 6.38
N ALA A 194 -1.22 5.67 7.48
CA ALA A 194 -1.12 4.22 7.47
C ALA A 194 -2.19 3.60 8.38
N LEU A 195 -2.61 2.36 8.07
CA LEU A 195 -3.52 1.64 8.94
C LEU A 195 -3.22 0.14 9.01
N HIS A 196 -3.62 -0.47 10.15
CA HIS A 196 -3.97 -1.88 10.22
C HIS A 196 -5.47 -2.00 9.93
N PRO A 197 -5.90 -2.62 8.81
CA PRO A 197 -7.31 -2.62 8.44
C PRO A 197 -8.17 -3.49 9.36
N ALA A 198 -7.79 -4.76 9.55
CA ALA A 198 -8.39 -5.71 10.48
C ALA A 198 -7.50 -6.96 10.62
N THR A 199 -7.62 -7.66 11.75
CA THR A 199 -6.80 -8.83 12.07
C THR A 199 -7.32 -10.06 11.33
N TYR A 200 -6.45 -10.77 10.62
CA TYR A 200 -6.73 -12.04 9.94
C TYR A 200 -8.07 -12.05 9.19
N MET A 201 -8.22 -11.08 8.27
CA MET A 201 -9.40 -11.01 7.40
C MET A 201 -9.57 -12.28 6.57
N ASN A 202 -10.83 -12.63 6.26
CA ASN A 202 -11.16 -13.79 5.44
C ASN A 202 -10.72 -13.62 3.98
N THR A 203 -9.41 -13.57 3.74
CA THR A 203 -8.77 -13.40 2.43
C THR A 203 -8.05 -14.67 1.99
N THR A 204 -7.76 -14.77 0.70
CA THR A 204 -6.90 -15.83 0.15
C THR A 204 -5.55 -15.87 0.85
N MET A 205 -4.95 -14.71 1.13
CA MET A 205 -3.66 -14.60 1.83
C MET A 205 -3.70 -15.27 3.21
N VAL A 206 -4.71 -14.98 4.01
CA VAL A 206 -4.84 -15.51 5.39
C VAL A 206 -5.08 -17.01 5.36
N ARG A 207 -6.01 -17.48 4.50
CA ARG A 207 -6.30 -18.91 4.34
C ARG A 207 -5.10 -19.69 3.81
N ALA A 208 -4.40 -19.17 2.80
CA ALA A 208 -3.20 -19.79 2.25
C ALA A 208 -2.04 -19.86 3.26
N GLY A 209 -2.03 -18.96 4.25
CA GLY A 209 -1.10 -19.01 5.40
C GLY A 209 -1.49 -20.02 6.48
N GLY A 210 -2.59 -20.78 6.32
CA GLY A 210 -3.07 -21.75 7.32
C GLY A 210 -3.68 -21.10 8.56
N ILE A 211 -4.04 -19.82 8.50
CA ILE A 211 -4.59 -19.05 9.63
C ILE A 211 -6.12 -19.02 9.52
N ALA A 212 -6.82 -19.34 10.62
CA ALA A 212 -8.26 -19.18 10.69
C ALA A 212 -8.63 -17.67 10.68
N PRO A 213 -9.54 -17.24 9.78
CA PRO A 213 -9.99 -15.86 9.78
C PRO A 213 -10.73 -15.51 11.08
N VAL A 214 -10.49 -14.29 11.59
CA VAL A 214 -11.18 -13.74 12.78
C VAL A 214 -11.92 -12.43 12.49
N SER A 215 -11.78 -11.90 11.28
CA SER A 215 -12.51 -10.73 10.82
C SER A 215 -12.92 -10.89 9.35
N THR A 216 -13.82 -10.02 8.89
CA THR A 216 -14.32 -10.04 7.52
C THR A 216 -13.51 -9.11 6.61
N VAL A 217 -13.61 -9.32 5.30
CA VAL A 217 -13.02 -8.42 4.29
C VAL A 217 -13.67 -7.04 4.36
N GLU A 218 -14.98 -7.00 4.63
CA GLU A 218 -15.77 -5.79 4.76
C GLU A 218 -15.25 -4.90 5.90
N GLN A 219 -14.98 -5.48 7.08
CA GLN A 219 -14.44 -4.74 8.22
C GLN A 219 -13.13 -4.03 7.86
N GLY A 220 -12.20 -4.74 7.22
CA GLY A 220 -10.94 -4.14 6.80
C GLY A 220 -11.11 -3.16 5.64
N GLY A 221 -12.05 -3.42 4.75
CA GLY A 221 -12.38 -2.55 3.63
C GLY A 221 -12.95 -1.20 4.09
N GLU A 222 -13.88 -1.21 5.05
CA GLU A 222 -14.43 0.02 5.61
C GLU A 222 -13.36 0.87 6.33
N ALA A 223 -12.38 0.24 6.98
CA ALA A 223 -11.26 0.96 7.57
C ALA A 223 -10.39 1.65 6.51
N ILE A 224 -10.14 0.99 5.38
CA ILE A 224 -9.41 1.61 4.26
C ILE A 224 -10.25 2.75 3.64
N LEU A 225 -11.54 2.51 3.38
CA LEU A 225 -12.45 3.52 2.81
C LEU A 225 -12.58 4.76 3.70
N HIS A 226 -12.53 4.59 5.03
CA HIS A 226 -12.51 5.70 5.98
C HIS A 226 -11.29 6.62 5.74
N LEU A 227 -10.08 6.08 5.56
CA LEU A 227 -8.91 6.92 5.26
C LEU A 227 -8.94 7.49 3.84
N VAL A 228 -9.58 6.80 2.89
CA VAL A 228 -9.74 7.28 1.50
C VAL A 228 -10.68 8.48 1.42
N SER A 229 -11.79 8.49 2.18
CA SER A 229 -12.88 9.44 1.95
C SER A 229 -13.53 10.03 3.20
N GLY A 230 -13.11 9.64 4.40
CA GLY A 230 -13.67 10.17 5.66
C GLY A 230 -13.42 11.67 5.82
N ASP A 231 -14.45 12.40 6.26
CA ASP A 231 -14.34 13.83 6.51
C ASP A 231 -13.59 14.13 7.81
N ASP A 232 -13.70 13.26 8.80
CA ASP A 232 -13.05 13.38 10.10
C ASP A 232 -11.54 13.17 10.06
N VAL A 233 -11.03 12.57 8.97
CA VAL A 233 -9.59 12.42 8.69
C VAL A 233 -9.07 13.40 7.64
N ALA A 234 -9.92 14.29 7.14
CA ALA A 234 -9.51 15.31 6.17
C ALA A 234 -8.43 16.22 6.78
N GLY A 235 -7.33 16.40 6.06
CA GLY A 235 -6.17 17.19 6.51
C GLY A 235 -5.29 16.52 7.55
N LYS A 236 -5.68 15.38 8.14
CA LYS A 236 -4.81 14.62 9.04
C LYS A 236 -3.75 13.88 8.22
N SER A 237 -2.50 13.94 8.69
CA SER A 237 -1.34 13.34 8.00
C SER A 237 -0.32 12.82 8.99
N GLY A 238 0.45 11.78 8.60
CA GLY A 238 1.48 11.18 9.44
C GLY A 238 0.97 10.27 10.54
N LEU A 239 -0.29 9.83 10.46
CA LEU A 239 -0.95 9.05 11.50
C LEU A 239 -0.98 7.55 11.16
N PHE A 240 -1.03 6.74 12.23
CA PHE A 240 -1.31 5.31 12.16
C PHE A 240 -2.66 5.01 12.79
N PHE A 241 -3.45 4.15 12.13
CA PHE A 241 -4.78 3.75 12.57
C PHE A 241 -4.86 2.24 12.81
N ASN A 242 -5.64 1.85 13.81
CA ASN A 242 -6.08 0.46 14.00
C ASN A 242 -7.59 0.41 13.72
N GLY A 243 -7.96 -0.17 12.59
CA GLY A 243 -9.32 -0.05 12.07
C GLY A 243 -9.65 1.43 11.81
N LEU A 244 -10.71 1.91 12.43
CA LEU A 244 -11.18 3.29 12.32
C LEU A 244 -10.54 4.26 13.33
N SER A 245 -9.82 3.75 14.33
CA SER A 245 -9.31 4.55 15.43
C SER A 245 -7.84 4.87 15.27
N GLU A 246 -7.45 6.11 15.56
CA GLU A 246 -6.05 6.50 15.66
C GLU A 246 -5.34 5.67 16.73
N ALA A 247 -4.13 5.21 16.44
CA ALA A 247 -3.35 4.32 17.30
C ALA A 247 -1.86 4.69 17.29
N LYS A 248 -1.11 4.14 18.25
CA LYS A 248 0.34 4.26 18.27
C LYS A 248 0.99 3.07 17.55
N ALA A 249 1.98 3.37 16.73
CA ALA A 249 2.84 2.38 16.10
C ALA A 249 3.99 1.98 17.06
N ASN A 250 4.84 1.06 16.60
CA ASN A 250 6.10 0.73 17.27
C ASN A 250 6.92 2.03 17.51
N PRO A 251 7.56 2.19 18.68
CA PRO A 251 8.32 3.40 19.01
C PRO A 251 9.36 3.84 17.98
N GLN A 252 10.00 2.91 17.27
CA GLN A 252 10.97 3.23 16.21
C GLN A 252 10.34 4.06 15.08
N ALA A 253 9.02 3.96 14.84
CA ALA A 253 8.36 4.79 13.83
C ALA A 253 8.44 6.30 14.14
N TYR A 254 8.57 6.65 15.41
CA TYR A 254 8.65 8.04 15.88
C TYR A 254 10.09 8.55 16.04
N ASP A 255 11.09 7.68 15.89
CA ASP A 255 12.50 8.05 15.90
C ASP A 255 12.88 8.71 14.56
N ALA A 256 13.19 9.98 14.57
CA ALA A 256 13.55 10.75 13.38
C ALA A 256 14.83 10.23 12.72
N ALA A 257 15.83 9.84 13.52
CA ALA A 257 17.08 9.30 12.99
C ALA A 257 16.87 7.94 12.30
N ALA A 258 16.02 7.09 12.88
CA ALA A 258 15.65 5.82 12.25
C ALA A 258 14.89 6.03 10.93
N ARG A 259 13.96 7.00 10.86
CA ARG A 259 13.26 7.33 9.61
C ARG A 259 14.20 7.87 8.54
N GLN A 260 15.11 8.76 8.91
CA GLN A 260 16.14 9.27 7.99
C GLN A 260 17.00 8.13 7.44
N ARG A 261 17.49 7.23 8.31
CA ARG A 261 18.29 6.07 7.90
C ARG A 261 17.51 5.15 6.95
N LEU A 262 16.21 4.94 7.19
CA LEU A 262 15.35 4.18 6.28
C LEU A 262 15.19 4.86 4.93
N ARG A 263 15.00 6.18 4.88
CA ARG A 263 14.90 6.96 3.65
C ARG A 263 16.17 6.84 2.81
N GLU A 264 17.33 7.09 3.43
CA GLU A 264 18.64 6.98 2.76
C GLU A 264 18.85 5.58 2.19
N LEU A 265 18.58 4.53 2.98
CA LEU A 265 18.64 3.14 2.53
C LEU A 265 17.68 2.88 1.35
N SER A 266 16.46 3.42 1.39
CA SER A 266 15.48 3.21 0.34
C SER A 266 15.88 3.88 -0.97
N LEU A 267 16.44 5.07 -0.91
CA LEU A 267 16.99 5.74 -2.10
C LEU A 267 18.16 4.95 -2.69
N ASP A 268 19.05 4.44 -1.86
CA ASP A 268 20.19 3.61 -2.29
C ASP A 268 19.70 2.31 -2.97
N LEU A 269 18.79 1.58 -2.32
CA LEU A 269 18.25 0.31 -2.84
C LEU A 269 17.43 0.47 -4.12
N THR A 270 16.80 1.62 -4.34
CA THR A 270 15.93 1.86 -5.50
C THR A 270 16.61 2.68 -6.60
N GLY A 271 17.75 3.31 -6.31
CA GLY A 271 18.44 4.21 -7.24
C GLY A 271 17.66 5.50 -7.54
N LEU A 272 16.66 5.83 -6.73
CA LEU A 272 15.87 7.04 -6.92
C LEU A 272 16.62 8.26 -6.36
N PRO A 273 16.48 9.45 -6.99
CA PRO A 273 17.00 10.67 -6.40
C PRO A 273 16.20 11.07 -5.16
N PRO A 274 16.74 11.87 -4.25
CA PRO A 274 15.96 12.55 -3.21
C PRO A 274 14.81 13.37 -3.85
N ALA A 275 13.66 13.39 -3.19
CA ALA A 275 12.46 14.10 -3.68
C ALA A 275 12.57 15.62 -3.55
#